data_d3e1ada9740c3780496b0583c2aaa1e8
#
_entry.id   d3e1ada9740c3780496b0583c2aaa1e8
#
_cell.length_a   1.000
_cell.length_b   1.000
_cell.length_c   1.000
_cell.angle_alpha   90.00
_cell.angle_beta   90.00
_cell.angle_gamma   90.00
#
_symmetry.space_group_name_H-M   'P 1'
#
loop_
_entity.id
_entity.type
_entity.pdbx_description
1 polymer ?
#
loop_
_entity_poly.entity_id
_entity_poly.type
_entity_poly.pdbx_seq_one_letter_code
_entity_poly.pdbx_strand_id
1 'polypeptide(L)'
;MTITPPHRAAAVRHKARLPAAVLSASVAMLMAAAAHAEVVPSQFSSAALEKAPETVSCTLENGTQTQCTRLVVKYKPDGLKTGPFCPPSLDDEGGIWDWDGENSGLYRLDRAFFEMLDTLGFHFHDDDESLHIMTDLSKRPVEANNCLNVAEDESVEMTVLLPLEPVEADEPTPLGTVAKIGLALDGVPIFADAPSVLDTGNLPALDTCGGHVDPGGWYHWHATATDIDTLYDEHGVDAHCQLPQSHTAQFAYAFDGYPMFGTQDSGGSVPTDLDSCNGHFGPTERHPEGEYHYHATDEFPNLPKCLKGVVAKDNFVTTASMGIGSPRIPGQGPGPGGPEKDTSDRPESDQPSEAPSQASSEQ
;
A
#
# COMPACT_ATOMS: atom_id res chain seq x y z
N MET A 1 8.95 6.57 119.07
CA MET A 1 9.46 6.05 117.85
C MET A 1 8.71 6.72 116.69
N THR A 2 9.26 7.73 116.13
CA THR A 2 8.59 8.62 115.19
C THR A 2 9.44 8.58 113.91
N ILE A 3 8.85 8.09 112.86
CA ILE A 3 9.51 7.99 111.53
C ILE A 3 8.91 9.07 110.62
N THR A 4 9.72 10.01 110.17
CA THR A 4 9.38 11.07 109.23
C THR A 4 9.59 10.55 107.77
N PRO A 5 8.66 10.87 106.84
CA PRO A 5 8.83 10.47 105.47
C PRO A 5 9.63 11.53 104.64
N PRO A 6 10.32 11.13 103.56
CA PRO A 6 11.15 12.04 102.78
C PRO A 6 10.32 12.79 101.68
N HIS A 7 10.87 13.98 101.37
CA HIS A 7 10.37 14.90 100.38
C HIS A 7 10.39 14.39 98.93
N ARG A 8 9.28 14.58 98.23
CA ARG A 8 9.21 14.36 96.76
C ARG A 8 9.80 15.55 96.02
N ALA A 9 10.82 15.31 95.20
CA ALA A 9 11.33 16.27 94.25
C ALA A 9 10.39 16.25 92.96
N ALA A 10 10.01 17.48 92.57
CA ALA A 10 9.19 17.70 91.37
C ALA A 10 10.11 17.65 90.11
N ALA A 11 9.84 16.71 89.20
CA ALA A 11 10.50 16.63 87.92
C ALA A 11 9.83 17.55 86.90
N VAL A 12 10.56 18.57 86.44
CA VAL A 12 10.16 19.47 85.33
C VAL A 12 10.32 18.70 84.02
N ARG A 13 9.18 18.40 83.34
CA ARG A 13 9.15 17.82 82.02
C ARG A 13 9.32 18.90 80.97
N HIS A 14 10.50 18.99 80.36
CA HIS A 14 10.66 19.75 79.10
C HIS A 14 10.04 18.96 77.94
N LYS A 15 8.98 19.55 77.33
CA LYS A 15 8.41 19.06 76.08
C LYS A 15 9.32 19.51 74.94
N ALA A 16 10.14 18.59 74.43
CA ALA A 16 10.84 18.78 73.17
C ALA A 16 9.82 18.79 72.02
N ARG A 17 9.72 19.90 71.30
CA ARG A 17 8.97 19.99 70.01
C ARG A 17 9.87 19.46 68.94
N LEU A 18 9.51 18.35 68.34
CA LEU A 18 10.09 17.83 67.08
C LEU A 18 9.59 18.71 65.91
N PRO A 19 10.46 19.16 64.99
CA PRO A 19 10.03 19.83 63.80
C PRO A 19 9.32 18.81 62.87
N ALA A 20 8.13 19.15 62.36
CA ALA A 20 7.44 18.41 61.32
C ALA A 20 8.24 18.53 60.01
N ALA A 21 8.91 17.47 59.62
CA ALA A 21 9.50 17.35 58.30
C ALA A 21 8.35 17.15 57.30
N VAL A 22 8.05 18.18 56.49
CA VAL A 22 7.16 18.10 55.34
C VAL A 22 7.89 17.28 54.28
N LEU A 23 7.54 15.99 54.16
CA LEU A 23 7.95 15.16 53.04
C LEU A 23 7.15 15.65 51.82
N SER A 24 7.74 16.47 50.97
CA SER A 24 7.25 16.75 49.62
C SER A 24 7.49 15.51 48.77
N ALA A 25 6.45 14.68 48.64
CA ALA A 25 6.43 13.62 47.63
C ALA A 25 6.30 14.27 46.25
N SER A 26 7.39 14.44 45.53
CA SER A 26 7.37 14.77 44.11
C SER A 26 6.87 13.53 43.38
N VAL A 27 5.60 13.51 43.00
CA VAL A 27 5.07 12.56 42.04
C VAL A 27 5.68 12.94 40.69
N ALA A 28 6.76 12.26 40.31
CA ALA A 28 7.24 12.27 38.95
C ALA A 28 6.15 11.55 38.11
N MET A 29 5.30 12.32 37.44
CA MET A 29 4.40 11.82 36.40
C MET A 29 5.32 11.38 35.24
N LEU A 30 5.67 10.07 35.17
CA LEU A 30 6.17 9.50 33.93
C LEU A 30 4.99 9.64 32.93
N MET A 31 5.08 10.63 32.07
CA MET A 31 4.31 10.61 30.84
C MET A 31 4.94 9.47 30.03
N ALA A 32 4.29 8.32 29.98
CA ALA A 32 4.55 7.34 28.94
C ALA A 32 4.32 8.08 27.61
N ALA A 33 5.40 8.36 26.87
CA ALA A 33 5.26 8.78 25.48
C ALA A 33 4.49 7.66 24.81
N ALA A 34 3.34 7.98 24.22
CA ALA A 34 2.65 7.02 23.38
C ALA A 34 3.64 6.62 22.28
N ALA A 35 3.85 5.33 22.10
CA ALA A 35 4.64 4.85 20.98
C ALA A 35 3.91 5.27 19.71
N HIS A 36 4.61 6.01 18.88
CA HIS A 36 4.11 6.39 17.56
C HIS A 36 4.81 5.48 16.56
N ALA A 37 4.07 5.01 15.57
CA ALA A 37 4.67 4.35 14.42
C ALA A 37 5.75 5.25 13.83
N GLU A 38 6.87 4.67 13.42
CA GLU A 38 8.03 5.39 12.88
C GLU A 38 8.62 4.61 11.72
N VAL A 39 8.87 5.29 10.60
CA VAL A 39 9.62 4.70 9.48
C VAL A 39 11.08 4.52 9.87
N VAL A 40 11.54 3.28 9.85
CA VAL A 40 12.93 2.91 10.19
C VAL A 40 13.71 2.55 8.95
N PRO A 41 14.57 3.46 8.45
CA PRO A 41 15.27 3.27 7.19
C PRO A 41 16.17 2.03 7.15
N SER A 42 16.67 1.57 8.29
CA SER A 42 17.52 0.37 8.35
C SER A 42 16.78 -0.95 8.17
N GLN A 43 15.45 -0.95 8.11
CA GLN A 43 14.66 -2.14 7.79
C GLN A 43 14.63 -2.41 6.28
N PHE A 44 14.82 -1.39 5.45
CA PHE A 44 14.90 -1.59 4.01
C PHE A 44 16.16 -2.37 3.64
N SER A 45 16.01 -3.34 2.76
CA SER A 45 17.12 -4.14 2.25
C SER A 45 18.18 -3.25 1.61
N SER A 46 19.43 -3.42 1.99
CA SER A 46 20.52 -2.70 1.36
C SER A 46 20.71 -3.04 -0.13
N ALA A 47 20.19 -4.19 -0.57
CA ALA A 47 20.20 -4.59 -1.99
C ALA A 47 19.15 -3.83 -2.82
N ALA A 48 18.12 -3.27 -2.16
CA ALA A 48 17.09 -2.46 -2.81
C ALA A 48 17.47 -0.96 -2.89
N LEU A 49 18.42 -0.52 -2.08
CA LEU A 49 18.78 0.89 -1.97
C LEU A 49 19.88 1.27 -2.96
N GLU A 50 19.62 2.25 -3.81
CA GLU A 50 20.64 2.87 -4.69
C GLU A 50 21.50 3.90 -3.92
N LYS A 51 20.93 4.51 -2.88
CA LYS A 51 21.60 5.51 -2.04
C LYS A 51 21.24 5.30 -0.58
N ALA A 52 22.11 5.76 0.32
CA ALA A 52 21.78 5.76 1.74
C ALA A 52 20.49 6.58 1.97
N PRO A 53 19.55 6.09 2.81
CA PRO A 53 18.36 6.84 3.19
C PRO A 53 18.72 8.19 3.83
N GLU A 54 17.92 9.21 3.57
CA GLU A 54 18.13 10.55 4.10
C GLU A 54 16.85 11.06 4.78
N THR A 55 17.00 11.74 5.91
CA THR A 55 15.90 12.50 6.51
C THR A 55 15.85 13.89 5.87
N VAL A 56 14.71 14.26 5.30
CA VAL A 56 14.50 15.52 4.60
C VAL A 56 13.23 16.21 5.09
N SER A 57 13.20 17.55 5.03
CA SER A 57 11.94 18.27 5.24
C SER A 57 10.99 18.02 4.08
N CYS A 58 9.72 17.78 4.39
CA CYS A 58 8.69 17.53 3.40
C CYS A 58 7.38 18.24 3.78
N THR A 59 6.47 18.33 2.81
CA THR A 59 5.11 18.85 3.00
C THR A 59 4.14 17.72 2.74
N LEU A 60 3.21 17.47 3.66
CA LEU A 60 2.13 16.52 3.46
C LEU A 60 1.02 17.13 2.59
N GLU A 61 0.14 16.28 2.04
CA GLU A 61 -0.97 16.72 1.17
C GLU A 61 -1.93 17.71 1.88
N ASN A 62 -2.10 17.60 3.19
CA ASN A 62 -2.88 18.56 4.01
C ASN A 62 -2.14 19.88 4.30
N GLY A 63 -0.90 20.06 3.81
CA GLY A 63 -0.08 21.24 4.02
C GLY A 63 0.81 21.21 5.27
N THR A 64 0.75 20.15 6.09
CA THR A 64 1.62 19.98 7.26
C THR A 64 3.08 19.88 6.83
N GLN A 65 3.96 20.65 7.50
CA GLN A 65 5.42 20.54 7.33
C GLN A 65 5.96 19.54 8.35
N THR A 66 6.71 18.55 7.87
CA THR A 66 7.29 17.50 8.72
C THR A 66 8.62 17.00 8.17
N GLN A 67 9.14 15.92 8.73
CA GLN A 67 10.30 15.20 8.23
C GLN A 67 9.84 13.94 7.51
N CYS A 68 10.46 13.64 6.37
CA CYS A 68 10.27 12.41 5.65
C CYS A 68 11.59 11.64 5.55
N THR A 69 11.49 10.33 5.48
CA THR A 69 12.56 9.48 4.98
C THR A 69 12.51 9.51 3.46
N ARG A 70 13.61 9.96 2.84
CA ARG A 70 13.81 9.88 1.40
C ARG A 70 14.60 8.62 1.08
N LEU A 71 14.02 7.77 0.26
CA LEU A 71 14.60 6.54 -0.24
C LEU A 71 14.83 6.69 -1.75
N VAL A 72 15.98 6.24 -2.24
CA VAL A 72 16.24 6.04 -3.67
C VAL A 72 16.46 4.56 -3.86
N VAL A 73 15.53 3.93 -4.58
CA VAL A 73 15.46 2.47 -4.66
C VAL A 73 15.45 2.00 -6.13
N LYS A 74 15.92 0.77 -6.33
CA LYS A 74 15.51 -0.06 -7.46
C LYS A 74 14.05 -0.47 -7.23
N TYR A 75 13.35 -0.77 -8.31
CA TYR A 75 11.97 -1.24 -8.20
C TYR A 75 11.85 -2.72 -7.78
N LYS A 76 12.96 -3.44 -7.68
CA LYS A 76 13.03 -4.81 -7.18
C LYS A 76 14.45 -5.14 -6.69
N PRO A 77 14.62 -6.10 -5.78
CA PRO A 77 15.95 -6.54 -5.34
C PRO A 77 16.66 -7.31 -6.46
N ASP A 78 17.98 -7.28 -6.43
CA ASP A 78 18.81 -8.07 -7.37
C ASP A 78 18.45 -9.56 -7.28
N GLY A 79 18.19 -10.17 -8.44
CA GLY A 79 17.91 -11.60 -8.56
C GLY A 79 16.44 -11.99 -8.36
N LEU A 80 15.54 -11.06 -8.05
CA LEU A 80 14.10 -11.32 -8.11
C LEU A 80 13.72 -11.64 -9.56
N LYS A 81 13.19 -12.84 -9.76
CA LYS A 81 12.61 -13.26 -11.05
C LYS A 81 11.14 -12.88 -11.06
N THR A 82 10.76 -12.13 -12.06
CA THR A 82 9.40 -11.70 -12.32
C THR A 82 8.76 -12.55 -13.40
N GLY A 83 7.43 -12.59 -13.46
CA GLY A 83 6.68 -13.43 -14.37
C GLY A 83 6.56 -14.90 -13.92
N PRO A 84 5.97 -15.77 -14.75
CA PRO A 84 5.38 -15.42 -16.04
C PRO A 84 4.18 -14.49 -15.91
N PHE A 85 3.96 -13.62 -16.90
CA PHE A 85 2.79 -12.76 -17.02
C PHE A 85 1.80 -13.37 -18.03
N CYS A 86 1.77 -12.86 -19.26
CA CYS A 86 0.98 -13.44 -20.35
C CYS A 86 1.57 -14.75 -20.84
N PRO A 87 0.81 -15.84 -20.95
CA PRO A 87 1.28 -17.02 -21.66
C PRO A 87 1.36 -16.73 -23.17
N PRO A 88 2.32 -17.29 -23.91
CA PRO A 88 2.44 -17.05 -25.35
C PRO A 88 1.33 -17.74 -26.18
N SER A 89 0.75 -18.82 -25.68
CA SER A 89 -0.33 -19.57 -26.31
C SER A 89 -1.25 -20.21 -25.28
N LEU A 90 -2.38 -20.77 -25.71
CA LEU A 90 -3.30 -21.52 -24.84
C LEU A 90 -2.70 -22.81 -24.28
N ASP A 91 -1.61 -23.33 -24.85
CA ASP A 91 -0.89 -24.51 -24.33
C ASP A 91 0.06 -24.18 -23.17
N ASP A 92 0.29 -22.89 -22.90
CA ASP A 92 1.20 -22.41 -21.86
C ASP A 92 0.39 -21.87 -20.67
N GLU A 93 1.04 -21.78 -19.51
CA GLU A 93 0.50 -21.13 -18.31
C GLU A 93 1.21 -19.80 -18.05
N GLY A 94 0.43 -18.75 -17.78
CA GLY A 94 0.93 -17.44 -17.41
C GLY A 94 0.88 -17.20 -15.91
N GLY A 95 0.71 -15.94 -15.53
CA GLY A 95 0.51 -15.51 -14.16
C GLY A 95 -0.94 -15.67 -13.69
N ILE A 96 -1.46 -14.64 -13.04
CA ILE A 96 -2.81 -14.64 -12.45
C ILE A 96 -3.58 -13.38 -12.84
N TRP A 97 -4.88 -13.43 -12.65
CA TRP A 97 -5.78 -12.27 -12.74
C TRP A 97 -6.99 -12.42 -11.83
N ASP A 98 -7.37 -11.33 -11.15
CA ASP A 98 -8.65 -11.24 -10.44
C ASP A 98 -9.70 -10.71 -11.42
N TRP A 99 -10.55 -11.63 -11.91
CA TRP A 99 -11.60 -11.33 -12.88
C TRP A 99 -12.85 -10.81 -12.19
N ASP A 100 -13.31 -9.61 -12.55
CA ASP A 100 -14.45 -8.91 -11.96
C ASP A 100 -15.75 -8.99 -12.78
N GLY A 101 -15.75 -9.74 -13.90
CA GLY A 101 -16.93 -9.94 -14.76
C GLY A 101 -17.82 -11.10 -14.34
N GLU A 102 -18.56 -11.66 -15.30
CA GLU A 102 -19.34 -12.87 -15.08
C GLU A 102 -18.43 -14.04 -14.71
N ASN A 103 -18.78 -14.80 -13.68
CA ASN A 103 -17.93 -15.80 -13.02
C ASN A 103 -16.66 -15.16 -12.37
N SER A 104 -16.85 -14.04 -11.66
CA SER A 104 -15.75 -13.33 -10.97
C SER A 104 -14.95 -14.24 -10.04
N GLY A 105 -13.65 -13.98 -9.93
CA GLY A 105 -12.73 -14.67 -9.03
C GLY A 105 -11.28 -14.59 -9.48
N LEU A 106 -10.40 -15.13 -8.65
CA LEU A 106 -8.99 -15.23 -8.94
C LEU A 106 -8.71 -16.44 -9.85
N TYR A 107 -8.02 -16.21 -10.95
CA TYR A 107 -7.74 -17.22 -11.97
C TYR A 107 -6.24 -17.31 -12.28
N ARG A 108 -5.77 -18.53 -12.57
CA ARG A 108 -4.54 -18.73 -13.32
C ARG A 108 -4.77 -18.35 -14.79
N LEU A 109 -3.78 -17.73 -15.43
CA LEU A 109 -3.85 -17.42 -16.87
C LEU A 109 -3.48 -18.67 -17.68
N ASP A 110 -4.45 -19.55 -17.83
CA ASP A 110 -4.36 -20.81 -18.55
C ASP A 110 -5.43 -20.92 -19.64
N ARG A 111 -5.45 -22.03 -20.35
CA ARG A 111 -6.45 -22.31 -21.41
C ARG A 111 -7.87 -22.12 -20.90
N ALA A 112 -8.21 -22.64 -19.71
CA ALA A 112 -9.58 -22.61 -19.19
C ALA A 112 -10.07 -21.17 -18.95
N PHE A 113 -9.17 -20.30 -18.45
CA PHE A 113 -9.49 -18.88 -18.26
C PHE A 113 -9.74 -18.16 -19.59
N PHE A 114 -8.87 -18.32 -20.59
CA PHE A 114 -9.04 -17.66 -21.88
C PHE A 114 -10.24 -18.20 -22.68
N GLU A 115 -10.53 -19.50 -22.62
CA GLU A 115 -11.74 -20.08 -23.20
C GLU A 115 -13.02 -19.56 -22.50
N MET A 116 -12.98 -19.35 -21.18
CA MET A 116 -14.08 -18.68 -20.46
C MET A 116 -14.27 -17.26 -20.97
N LEU A 117 -13.18 -16.45 -21.07
CA LEU A 117 -13.26 -15.10 -21.59
C LEU A 117 -13.81 -15.03 -23.01
N ASP A 118 -13.43 -15.98 -23.88
CA ASP A 118 -13.93 -16.08 -25.26
C ASP A 118 -15.44 -16.28 -25.28
N THR A 119 -16.00 -17.13 -24.40
CA THR A 119 -17.46 -17.31 -24.26
C THR A 119 -18.19 -16.05 -23.80
N LEU A 120 -17.51 -15.14 -23.12
CA LEU A 120 -18.01 -13.86 -22.65
C LEU A 120 -17.80 -12.71 -23.66
N GLY A 121 -17.16 -13.02 -24.83
CA GLY A 121 -16.94 -12.07 -25.91
C GLY A 121 -15.62 -11.30 -25.83
N PHE A 122 -14.68 -11.75 -25.01
CA PHE A 122 -13.33 -11.19 -24.90
C PHE A 122 -12.34 -12.12 -25.63
N HIS A 123 -11.93 -11.75 -26.83
CA HIS A 123 -11.10 -12.58 -27.71
C HIS A 123 -9.62 -12.24 -27.55
N PHE A 124 -8.89 -13.01 -26.73
CA PHE A 124 -7.47 -12.80 -26.42
C PHE A 124 -6.51 -13.64 -27.28
N HIS A 125 -7.02 -14.48 -28.19
CA HIS A 125 -6.19 -15.39 -29.00
C HIS A 125 -6.72 -15.53 -30.43
N ASP A 126 -5.83 -15.94 -31.33
CA ASP A 126 -6.15 -16.29 -32.71
C ASP A 126 -6.60 -17.74 -32.85
N ASP A 127 -7.05 -18.15 -34.06
CA ASP A 127 -7.44 -19.52 -34.40
C ASP A 127 -6.30 -20.55 -34.25
N ASP A 128 -5.03 -20.10 -34.28
CA ASP A 128 -3.85 -20.93 -34.06
C ASP A 128 -3.42 -21.02 -32.59
N GLU A 129 -4.32 -20.55 -31.70
CA GLU A 129 -4.15 -20.57 -30.23
C GLU A 129 -3.05 -19.63 -29.69
N SER A 130 -2.45 -18.77 -30.52
CA SER A 130 -1.50 -17.74 -30.06
C SER A 130 -2.23 -16.58 -29.39
N LEU A 131 -1.71 -16.09 -28.25
CA LEU A 131 -2.30 -14.95 -27.53
C LEU A 131 -1.92 -13.61 -28.18
N HIS A 132 -2.85 -12.67 -28.14
CA HIS A 132 -2.62 -11.27 -28.51
C HIS A 132 -1.80 -10.59 -27.42
N ILE A 133 -0.48 -10.57 -27.54
CA ILE A 133 0.43 -9.97 -26.56
C ILE A 133 0.85 -8.57 -27.02
N MET A 134 0.59 -7.57 -26.17
CA MET A 134 1.03 -6.21 -26.39
C MET A 134 2.23 -5.86 -25.51
N THR A 135 3.37 -5.57 -26.12
CA THR A 135 4.63 -5.25 -25.44
C THR A 135 5.01 -3.78 -25.48
N ASP A 136 4.39 -2.98 -26.32
CA ASP A 136 4.67 -1.55 -26.53
C ASP A 136 3.38 -0.73 -26.40
N LEU A 137 3.14 -0.21 -25.20
CA LEU A 137 1.94 0.55 -24.86
C LEU A 137 1.92 1.97 -25.45
N SER A 138 2.99 2.42 -26.12
CA SER A 138 3.00 3.65 -26.90
C SER A 138 2.27 3.51 -28.24
N LYS A 139 2.04 2.27 -28.69
CA LYS A 139 1.34 1.95 -29.94
C LYS A 139 -0.13 1.69 -29.69
N ARG A 140 -0.93 1.93 -30.72
CA ARG A 140 -2.33 1.54 -30.69
C ARG A 140 -2.43 0.03 -30.89
N PRO A 141 -3.20 -0.68 -30.03
CA PRO A 141 -3.42 -2.11 -30.22
C PRO A 141 -4.09 -2.42 -31.56
N VAL A 142 -3.74 -3.56 -32.13
CA VAL A 142 -4.34 -4.06 -33.37
C VAL A 142 -5.65 -4.78 -33.02
N GLU A 143 -5.61 -5.62 -32.00
CA GLU A 143 -6.74 -6.39 -31.51
C GLU A 143 -7.48 -5.64 -30.40
N ALA A 144 -8.77 -5.97 -30.21
CA ALA A 144 -9.61 -5.35 -29.18
C ALA A 144 -9.22 -5.79 -27.77
N ASN A 145 -8.77 -7.05 -27.63
CA ASN A 145 -8.35 -7.64 -26.37
C ASN A 145 -6.89 -8.07 -26.47
N ASN A 146 -6.06 -7.57 -25.56
CA ASN A 146 -4.64 -7.84 -25.53
C ASN A 146 -4.17 -8.12 -24.11
N CYS A 147 -3.30 -9.12 -23.96
CA CYS A 147 -2.56 -9.34 -22.74
C CYS A 147 -1.30 -8.47 -22.74
N LEU A 148 -1.13 -7.66 -21.68
CA LEU A 148 -0.05 -6.69 -21.59
C LEU A 148 1.21 -7.34 -20.99
N ASN A 149 2.33 -7.26 -21.70
CA ASN A 149 3.59 -7.84 -21.27
C ASN A 149 4.75 -6.89 -21.61
N VAL A 150 4.92 -5.85 -20.81
CA VAL A 150 5.94 -4.80 -20.99
C VAL A 150 7.30 -5.34 -20.54
N ALA A 151 8.36 -5.00 -21.29
CA ALA A 151 9.72 -5.36 -20.92
C ALA A 151 10.23 -4.48 -19.78
N GLU A 152 10.99 -5.08 -18.86
CA GLU A 152 11.64 -4.32 -17.79
C GLU A 152 12.80 -3.44 -18.31
N ASP A 153 12.94 -2.27 -17.70
CA ASP A 153 14.08 -1.36 -17.83
C ASP A 153 14.80 -1.25 -16.48
N GLU A 154 15.86 -2.04 -16.31
CA GLU A 154 16.65 -2.08 -15.06
C GLU A 154 17.36 -0.75 -14.74
N SER A 155 17.34 0.23 -15.64
CA SER A 155 17.93 1.55 -15.40
C SER A 155 16.98 2.51 -14.66
N VAL A 156 15.72 2.11 -14.43
CA VAL A 156 14.75 2.95 -13.73
C VAL A 156 15.06 2.99 -12.23
N GLU A 157 15.30 4.20 -11.73
CA GLU A 157 15.39 4.49 -10.30
C GLU A 157 14.11 5.16 -9.80
N MET A 158 13.78 4.93 -8.53
CA MET A 158 12.64 5.54 -7.86
C MET A 158 13.08 6.36 -6.67
N THR A 159 12.50 7.54 -6.51
CA THR A 159 12.61 8.34 -5.30
C THR A 159 11.28 8.31 -4.57
N VAL A 160 11.31 7.86 -3.33
CA VAL A 160 10.14 7.69 -2.46
C VAL A 160 10.31 8.58 -1.23
N LEU A 161 9.23 9.25 -0.80
CA LEU A 161 9.15 9.99 0.45
C LEU A 161 8.10 9.34 1.35
N LEU A 162 8.53 8.90 2.53
CA LEU A 162 7.65 8.40 3.59
C LEU A 162 7.72 9.36 4.77
N PRO A 163 6.59 9.86 5.32
CA PRO A 163 6.60 10.62 6.58
C PRO A 163 7.37 9.82 7.64
N LEU A 164 8.36 10.45 8.29
CA LEU A 164 9.16 9.76 9.30
C LEU A 164 8.29 9.31 10.48
N GLU A 165 7.38 10.16 10.89
CA GLU A 165 6.31 9.86 11.84
C GLU A 165 4.97 10.07 11.11
N PRO A 166 4.09 9.06 11.08
CA PRO A 166 2.76 9.19 10.48
C PRO A 166 1.95 10.32 11.11
N VAL A 167 1.20 11.02 10.28
CA VAL A 167 0.24 12.03 10.69
C VAL A 167 -1.14 11.55 10.31
N GLU A 168 -2.00 11.28 11.31
CA GLU A 168 -3.37 10.82 11.06
C GLU A 168 -4.15 11.87 10.26
N ALA A 169 -4.90 11.43 9.26
CA ALA A 169 -5.79 12.28 8.49
C ALA A 169 -7.12 12.47 9.23
N ASP A 170 -7.81 13.57 8.99
CA ASP A 170 -9.17 13.81 9.55
C ASP A 170 -10.14 12.71 9.10
N GLU A 171 -10.00 12.26 7.85
CA GLU A 171 -10.72 11.12 7.26
C GLU A 171 -9.73 10.26 6.48
N PRO A 172 -9.82 8.91 6.54
CA PRO A 172 -8.98 8.03 5.75
C PRO A 172 -9.11 8.29 4.24
N THR A 173 -8.01 8.22 3.51
CA THR A 173 -8.00 8.38 2.05
C THR A 173 -8.30 7.04 1.38
N PRO A 174 -9.45 6.88 0.71
CA PRO A 174 -9.75 5.64 -0.02
C PRO A 174 -8.77 5.45 -1.19
N LEU A 175 -8.43 4.19 -1.45
CA LEU A 175 -7.55 3.79 -2.54
C LEU A 175 -8.41 3.44 -3.76
N GLY A 176 -8.19 4.15 -4.87
CA GLY A 176 -8.79 3.84 -6.16
C GLY A 176 -7.82 3.02 -7.03
N THR A 177 -8.25 2.70 -8.24
CA THR A 177 -7.44 1.99 -9.23
C THR A 177 -6.07 2.65 -9.41
N VAL A 178 -5.01 1.86 -9.41
CA VAL A 178 -3.58 2.24 -9.47
C VAL A 178 -3.14 3.29 -8.44
N ALA A 179 -3.88 3.42 -7.33
CA ALA A 179 -3.46 4.28 -6.23
C ALA A 179 -2.19 3.73 -5.57
N LYS A 180 -1.33 4.64 -5.15
CA LYS A 180 -0.06 4.30 -4.48
C LYS A 180 -0.35 3.88 -3.03
N ILE A 181 0.00 2.64 -2.65
CA ILE A 181 -0.20 2.11 -1.30
C ILE A 181 1.04 2.24 -0.46
N GLY A 182 2.19 1.74 -0.94
CA GLY A 182 3.39 1.69 -0.12
C GLY A 182 4.64 1.26 -0.86
N LEU A 183 5.69 1.01 -0.07
CA LEU A 183 6.97 0.49 -0.53
C LEU A 183 7.35 -0.71 0.34
N ALA A 184 7.55 -1.86 -0.29
CA ALA A 184 8.03 -3.05 0.40
C ALA A 184 9.47 -2.86 0.90
N LEU A 185 9.85 -3.59 1.95
CA LEU A 185 11.18 -3.49 2.56
C LEU A 185 12.30 -3.96 1.61
N ASP A 186 11.96 -4.70 0.58
CA ASP A 186 12.86 -5.13 -0.49
C ASP A 186 12.89 -4.18 -1.70
N GLY A 187 12.17 -3.04 -1.62
CA GLY A 187 12.19 -1.97 -2.62
C GLY A 187 11.09 -2.06 -3.69
N VAL A 188 10.26 -3.11 -3.67
CA VAL A 188 9.15 -3.22 -4.63
C VAL A 188 8.03 -2.24 -4.26
N PRO A 189 7.60 -1.36 -5.17
CA PRO A 189 6.44 -0.50 -4.95
C PRO A 189 5.14 -1.32 -4.91
N ILE A 190 4.17 -0.86 -4.12
CA ILE A 190 2.86 -1.51 -3.97
C ILE A 190 1.77 -0.51 -4.38
N PHE A 191 0.91 -0.95 -5.30
CA PHE A 191 -0.19 -0.16 -5.83
C PHE A 191 -1.52 -0.90 -5.65
N ALA A 192 -2.62 -0.16 -5.60
CA ALA A 192 -3.96 -0.74 -5.66
C ALA A 192 -4.22 -1.35 -7.05
N ASP A 193 -5.37 -2.01 -7.17
CA ASP A 193 -5.74 -2.80 -8.35
C ASP A 193 -5.37 -2.16 -9.69
N ALA A 194 -4.93 -2.99 -10.61
CA ALA A 194 -4.76 -2.61 -12.00
C ALA A 194 -6.12 -2.36 -12.68
N PRO A 195 -6.15 -1.59 -13.80
CA PRO A 195 -7.40 -1.32 -14.52
C PRO A 195 -8.08 -2.61 -14.98
N SER A 196 -9.40 -2.70 -14.75
CA SER A 196 -10.22 -3.84 -15.15
C SER A 196 -10.16 -4.09 -16.66
N VAL A 197 -10.21 -5.36 -17.05
CA VAL A 197 -10.41 -5.79 -18.45
C VAL A 197 -11.75 -5.29 -19.00
N LEU A 198 -12.78 -5.21 -18.15
CA LEU A 198 -14.11 -4.72 -18.56
C LEU A 198 -14.06 -3.26 -19.03
N ASP A 199 -13.21 -2.45 -18.42
CA ASP A 199 -13.07 -1.02 -18.74
C ASP A 199 -12.14 -0.76 -19.91
N THR A 200 -11.09 -1.56 -20.06
CA THR A 200 -10.00 -1.30 -20.99
C THR A 200 -9.93 -2.24 -22.19
N GLY A 201 -10.53 -3.42 -22.08
CA GLY A 201 -10.36 -4.53 -23.01
C GLY A 201 -9.00 -5.21 -22.94
N ASN A 202 -8.08 -4.71 -22.10
CA ASN A 202 -6.73 -5.23 -21.97
C ASN A 202 -6.53 -5.89 -20.62
N LEU A 203 -5.74 -6.97 -20.59
CA LEU A 203 -5.39 -7.75 -19.42
C LEU A 203 -3.99 -7.36 -18.95
N PRO A 204 -3.83 -6.56 -17.88
CA PRO A 204 -2.54 -6.27 -17.26
C PRO A 204 -2.11 -7.42 -16.35
N ALA A 205 -1.77 -8.56 -16.95
CA ALA A 205 -1.49 -9.81 -16.26
C ALA A 205 -0.50 -9.65 -15.12
N LEU A 206 -0.84 -10.17 -13.94
CA LEU A 206 0.05 -10.24 -12.79
C LEU A 206 0.85 -11.54 -12.85
N ASP A 207 2.07 -11.53 -12.31
CA ASP A 207 2.83 -12.76 -12.09
C ASP A 207 2.33 -13.53 -10.84
N THR A 208 2.98 -14.63 -10.52
CA THR A 208 2.58 -15.47 -9.39
C THR A 208 2.81 -14.83 -8.02
N CYS A 209 3.49 -13.69 -7.94
CA CYS A 209 3.65 -12.90 -6.72
C CYS A 209 2.75 -11.67 -6.69
N GLY A 210 1.80 -11.55 -7.61
CA GLY A 210 0.81 -10.47 -7.63
C GLY A 210 1.32 -9.14 -8.18
N GLY A 211 2.35 -9.16 -9.01
CA GLY A 211 2.92 -7.95 -9.61
C GLY A 211 3.00 -8.00 -11.13
N HIS A 212 3.25 -6.85 -11.72
CA HIS A 212 3.55 -6.72 -13.15
C HIS A 212 4.46 -5.52 -13.46
N VAL A 213 4.75 -5.30 -14.73
CA VAL A 213 5.63 -4.23 -15.19
C VAL A 213 4.78 -3.03 -15.67
N ASP A 214 4.99 -1.86 -15.04
CA ASP A 214 4.40 -0.57 -15.46
C ASP A 214 4.79 -0.22 -16.90
N PRO A 215 4.00 0.57 -17.65
CA PRO A 215 4.39 1.11 -18.96
C PRO A 215 5.77 1.79 -18.98
N GLY A 216 6.25 2.26 -17.83
CA GLY A 216 7.59 2.83 -17.64
C GLY A 216 8.72 1.81 -17.52
N GLY A 217 8.44 0.52 -17.58
CA GLY A 217 9.45 -0.55 -17.53
C GLY A 217 9.89 -0.98 -16.12
N TRP A 218 9.14 -0.65 -15.09
CA TRP A 218 9.46 -1.01 -13.70
C TRP A 218 8.39 -1.91 -13.08
N TYR A 219 8.83 -2.91 -12.31
CA TYR A 219 7.96 -3.88 -11.66
C TYR A 219 7.32 -3.32 -10.38
N HIS A 220 6.10 -3.71 -10.09
CA HIS A 220 5.38 -3.38 -8.84
C HIS A 220 4.32 -4.43 -8.53
N TRP A 221 3.89 -4.48 -7.27
CA TRP A 221 2.82 -5.37 -6.81
C TRP A 221 1.46 -4.68 -6.85
N HIS A 222 0.44 -5.44 -7.25
CA HIS A 222 -0.98 -5.16 -7.06
C HIS A 222 -1.62 -6.03 -5.96
N ALA A 223 -0.82 -6.87 -5.31
CA ALA A 223 -1.13 -7.64 -4.12
C ALA A 223 0.12 -7.68 -3.25
N THR A 224 0.01 -8.01 -1.97
CA THR A 224 1.23 -8.32 -1.21
C THR A 224 1.74 -9.70 -1.59
N ALA A 225 3.04 -9.83 -1.82
CA ALA A 225 3.67 -11.12 -2.01
C ALA A 225 3.81 -11.91 -0.68
N THR A 226 3.59 -11.26 0.46
CA THR A 226 3.54 -11.92 1.76
C THR A 226 2.16 -12.54 1.95
N ASP A 227 2.11 -13.77 2.39
CA ASP A 227 0.89 -14.58 2.57
C ASP A 227 0.10 -14.90 1.28
N ILE A 228 0.63 -14.57 0.10
CA ILE A 228 -0.10 -14.72 -1.16
C ILE A 228 -0.36 -16.19 -1.52
N ASP A 229 0.55 -17.12 -1.14
CA ASP A 229 0.32 -18.55 -1.37
C ASP A 229 -0.85 -19.08 -0.54
N THR A 230 -1.04 -18.59 0.70
CA THR A 230 -2.24 -18.91 1.51
C THR A 230 -3.51 -18.41 0.83
N LEU A 231 -3.49 -17.18 0.32
CA LEU A 231 -4.60 -16.61 -0.44
C LEU A 231 -4.90 -17.44 -1.69
N TYR A 232 -3.88 -17.86 -2.43
CA TYR A 232 -4.06 -18.72 -3.61
C TYR A 232 -4.70 -20.06 -3.28
N ASP A 233 -4.25 -20.71 -2.20
CA ASP A 233 -4.81 -21.97 -1.75
C ASP A 233 -6.30 -21.84 -1.37
N GLU A 234 -6.69 -20.74 -0.72
CA GLU A 234 -8.08 -20.44 -0.38
C GLU A 234 -8.98 -20.21 -1.60
N HIS A 235 -8.41 -19.61 -2.66
CA HIS A 235 -9.10 -19.40 -3.94
C HIS A 235 -8.95 -20.58 -4.92
N GLY A 236 -8.22 -21.65 -4.53
CA GLY A 236 -8.00 -22.82 -5.37
C GLY A 236 -7.09 -22.59 -6.58
N VAL A 237 -6.22 -21.59 -6.50
CA VAL A 237 -5.24 -21.25 -7.55
C VAL A 237 -3.87 -21.80 -7.17
N ASP A 238 -3.30 -22.67 -8.01
CA ASP A 238 -1.97 -23.24 -7.83
C ASP A 238 -0.94 -22.38 -8.60
N ALA A 239 -0.49 -21.29 -7.99
CA ALA A 239 0.42 -20.33 -8.63
C ALA A 239 1.86 -20.36 -8.07
N HIS A 240 2.04 -20.52 -6.77
CA HIS A 240 3.32 -20.61 -6.06
C HIS A 240 4.26 -19.41 -6.27
N CYS A 241 4.09 -18.35 -5.47
CA CYS A 241 5.06 -17.26 -5.42
C CYS A 241 6.40 -17.75 -4.86
N GLN A 242 7.50 -17.43 -5.53
CA GLN A 242 8.84 -17.89 -5.15
C GLN A 242 9.51 -17.01 -4.08
N LEU A 243 8.84 -15.98 -3.59
CA LEU A 243 9.34 -15.12 -2.52
C LEU A 243 9.11 -15.78 -1.15
N PRO A 244 9.98 -15.54 -0.16
CA PRO A 244 9.74 -15.96 1.21
C PRO A 244 8.46 -15.31 1.76
N GLN A 245 7.59 -16.12 2.36
CA GLN A 245 6.32 -15.69 2.94
C GLN A 245 6.41 -15.66 4.45
N SER A 246 5.75 -14.71 5.10
CA SER A 246 5.67 -14.62 6.56
C SER A 246 4.37 -13.97 7.01
N HIS A 247 3.55 -14.71 7.74
CA HIS A 247 2.26 -14.24 8.26
C HIS A 247 2.38 -13.13 9.31
N THR A 248 3.51 -13.03 10.01
CA THR A 248 3.66 -12.12 11.16
C THR A 248 4.68 -11.01 10.94
N ALA A 249 5.47 -11.08 9.85
CA ALA A 249 6.53 -10.09 9.64
C ALA A 249 6.00 -8.80 9.01
N GLN A 250 6.65 -7.70 9.36
CA GLN A 250 6.51 -6.46 8.60
C GLN A 250 7.13 -6.67 7.21
N PHE A 251 6.38 -6.37 6.16
CA PHE A 251 6.86 -6.51 4.77
C PHE A 251 7.01 -5.15 4.04
N ALA A 252 6.35 -4.10 4.53
CA ALA A 252 6.33 -2.79 3.86
C ALA A 252 6.11 -1.64 4.84
N TYR A 253 6.23 -0.42 4.31
CA TYR A 253 5.62 0.79 4.84
C TYR A 253 4.62 1.34 3.83
N ALA A 254 3.43 1.71 4.29
CA ALA A 254 2.48 2.46 3.49
C ALA A 254 2.98 3.89 3.22
N PHE A 255 2.50 4.55 2.17
CA PHE A 255 2.96 5.90 1.82
C PHE A 255 2.61 6.98 2.84
N ASP A 256 1.73 6.69 3.79
CA ASP A 256 1.45 7.53 4.96
C ASP A 256 2.39 7.30 6.15
N GLY A 257 3.33 6.34 6.02
CA GLY A 257 4.37 6.03 6.99
C GLY A 257 4.02 4.95 8.00
N TYR A 258 2.78 4.42 8.00
CA TYR A 258 2.43 3.28 8.85
C TYR A 258 3.01 1.97 8.34
N PRO A 259 3.47 1.07 9.23
CA PRO A 259 3.99 -0.24 8.82
C PRO A 259 2.86 -1.17 8.37
N MET A 260 3.21 -2.10 7.47
CA MET A 260 2.31 -3.13 6.92
C MET A 260 2.86 -4.51 7.27
N PHE A 261 2.00 -5.35 7.85
CA PHE A 261 2.34 -6.70 8.31
C PHE A 261 1.55 -7.78 7.54
N GLY A 262 2.00 -9.02 7.65
CA GLY A 262 1.26 -10.18 7.15
C GLY A 262 -0.11 -10.33 7.84
N THR A 263 -0.79 -11.45 7.60
CA THR A 263 -2.17 -11.70 8.05
C THR A 263 -2.33 -11.88 9.56
N GLN A 264 -1.22 -12.00 10.31
CA GLN A 264 -1.23 -12.30 11.74
C GLN A 264 -0.42 -11.29 12.55
N ASP A 265 -0.91 -11.02 13.76
CA ASP A 265 -0.15 -10.32 14.79
C ASP A 265 1.15 -11.07 15.18
N SER A 266 2.07 -10.38 15.83
CA SER A 266 3.33 -10.94 16.33
C SER A 266 3.14 -12.18 17.22
N GLY A 267 1.95 -12.36 17.79
CA GLY A 267 1.56 -13.57 18.57
C GLY A 267 1.05 -14.74 17.72
N GLY A 268 0.96 -14.60 16.40
CA GLY A 268 0.48 -15.64 15.49
C GLY A 268 -1.04 -15.77 15.43
N SER A 269 -1.78 -14.80 15.93
CA SER A 269 -3.25 -14.73 15.82
C SER A 269 -3.68 -13.79 14.72
N VAL A 270 -4.72 -14.16 13.97
CA VAL A 270 -5.36 -13.26 13.02
C VAL A 270 -6.11 -12.18 13.83
N PRO A 271 -5.86 -10.87 13.58
CA PRO A 271 -6.56 -9.80 14.25
C PRO A 271 -8.05 -9.80 13.89
N THR A 272 -8.91 -9.49 14.89
CA THR A 272 -10.37 -9.48 14.73
C THR A 272 -10.98 -8.09 14.87
N ASP A 273 -10.15 -7.08 15.04
CA ASP A 273 -10.51 -5.69 15.33
C ASP A 273 -9.95 -4.71 14.28
N LEU A 274 -9.65 -5.20 13.08
CA LEU A 274 -9.23 -4.36 11.96
C LEU A 274 -10.32 -3.33 11.62
N ASP A 275 -9.89 -2.09 11.37
CA ASP A 275 -10.76 -1.02 10.89
C ASP A 275 -11.05 -1.15 9.38
N SER A 276 -11.77 -0.17 8.81
CA SER A 276 -12.13 -0.17 7.40
C SER A 276 -10.94 -0.07 6.43
N CYS A 277 -9.75 0.26 6.93
CA CYS A 277 -8.52 0.32 6.14
C CYS A 277 -7.65 -0.93 6.30
N ASN A 278 -8.15 -1.99 6.93
CA ASN A 278 -7.41 -3.20 7.30
C ASN A 278 -6.23 -2.91 8.26
N GLY A 279 -6.41 -1.96 9.18
CA GLY A 279 -5.42 -1.62 10.20
C GLY A 279 -6.02 -1.62 11.61
N HIS A 280 -5.18 -1.68 12.62
CA HIS A 280 -5.56 -1.55 14.02
C HIS A 280 -4.42 -1.01 14.87
N PHE A 281 -4.70 -0.69 16.13
CA PHE A 281 -3.69 -0.39 17.14
C PHE A 281 -3.40 -1.65 17.94
N GLY A 282 -2.20 -2.22 17.78
CA GLY A 282 -1.82 -3.45 18.43
C GLY A 282 -0.31 -3.53 18.69
N PRO A 283 0.15 -4.51 19.50
CA PRO A 283 1.55 -4.72 19.78
C PRO A 283 2.27 -5.31 18.55
N THR A 284 3.42 -4.74 18.22
CA THR A 284 4.35 -5.28 17.23
C THR A 284 5.64 -5.72 17.90
N GLU A 285 6.53 -6.39 17.18
CA GLU A 285 7.84 -6.77 17.73
C GLU A 285 8.64 -5.54 18.19
N ARG A 286 8.52 -4.42 17.47
CA ARG A 286 9.22 -3.18 17.78
C ARG A 286 8.54 -2.32 18.84
N HIS A 287 7.21 -2.36 18.87
CA HIS A 287 6.38 -1.60 19.78
C HIS A 287 5.48 -2.54 20.60
N PRO A 288 6.03 -3.22 21.62
CA PRO A 288 5.24 -4.12 22.47
C PRO A 288 4.08 -3.43 23.21
N GLU A 289 4.14 -2.10 23.37
CA GLU A 289 3.08 -1.25 23.94
C GLU A 289 1.99 -0.92 22.91
N GLY A 290 2.21 -1.21 21.65
CA GLY A 290 1.30 -1.01 20.54
C GLY A 290 1.65 0.20 19.68
N GLU A 291 1.37 0.06 18.38
CA GLU A 291 1.38 1.09 17.35
C GLU A 291 0.24 0.81 16.37
N TYR A 292 -0.21 1.83 15.63
CA TYR A 292 -1.12 1.57 14.52
C TYR A 292 -0.36 0.96 13.35
N HIS A 293 -0.91 -0.09 12.75
CA HIS A 293 -0.34 -0.76 11.60
C HIS A 293 -1.42 -1.43 10.75
N TYR A 294 -1.10 -1.67 9.48
CA TYR A 294 -1.95 -2.39 8.54
C TYR A 294 -1.60 -3.88 8.51
N HIS A 295 -2.59 -4.69 8.14
CA HIS A 295 -2.43 -6.11 7.87
C HIS A 295 -2.80 -6.47 6.43
N ALA A 296 -2.11 -7.46 5.88
CA ALA A 296 -2.60 -8.23 4.76
C ALA A 296 -3.86 -9.01 5.19
N THR A 297 -4.74 -9.31 4.23
CA THR A 297 -6.00 -10.04 4.47
C THR A 297 -6.09 -11.27 3.57
N ASP A 298 -7.11 -12.10 3.81
CA ASP A 298 -7.47 -13.26 3.00
C ASP A 298 -8.34 -12.93 1.79
N GLU A 299 -8.67 -11.64 1.57
CA GLU A 299 -9.36 -11.16 0.37
C GLU A 299 -8.35 -10.61 -0.63
N PHE A 300 -8.37 -11.06 -1.89
CA PHE A 300 -7.56 -10.43 -2.94
C PHE A 300 -8.05 -8.98 -3.18
N PRO A 301 -7.14 -8.00 -3.35
CA PRO A 301 -5.69 -8.06 -3.48
C PRO A 301 -4.89 -8.13 -2.16
N ASN A 302 -5.52 -8.45 -1.05
CA ASN A 302 -4.98 -8.59 0.31
C ASN A 302 -4.17 -7.37 0.83
N LEU A 303 -4.54 -6.19 0.39
CA LEU A 303 -3.89 -4.91 0.70
C LEU A 303 -4.81 -4.00 1.53
N PRO A 304 -4.27 -2.94 2.18
CA PRO A 304 -5.08 -1.90 2.79
C PRO A 304 -6.11 -1.32 1.81
N LYS A 305 -7.34 -1.09 2.28
CA LYS A 305 -8.44 -0.51 1.46
C LYS A 305 -8.41 1.03 1.44
N CYS A 306 -7.69 1.65 2.36
CA CYS A 306 -7.50 3.09 2.48
C CYS A 306 -6.22 3.41 3.26
N LEU A 307 -5.75 4.65 3.18
CA LEU A 307 -4.66 5.15 4.03
C LEU A 307 -5.23 6.01 5.15
N LYS A 308 -4.87 5.68 6.39
CA LYS A 308 -5.31 6.38 7.60
C LYS A 308 -4.55 7.68 7.83
N GLY A 309 -3.31 7.73 7.38
CA GLY A 309 -2.45 8.90 7.52
C GLY A 309 -2.37 9.75 6.26
N VAL A 310 -1.75 10.92 6.40
CA VAL A 310 -1.54 11.87 5.31
C VAL A 310 -0.22 11.60 4.62
N VAL A 311 -0.26 11.37 3.32
CA VAL A 311 0.93 11.11 2.50
C VAL A 311 1.73 12.40 2.21
N ALA A 312 3.02 12.27 1.92
CA ALA A 312 3.83 13.39 1.47
C ALA A 312 3.48 13.78 0.03
N LYS A 313 3.56 15.09 -0.29
CA LYS A 313 3.48 15.57 -1.66
C LYS A 313 4.68 15.05 -2.46
N ASP A 314 4.43 14.73 -3.73
CA ASP A 314 5.45 14.19 -4.64
C ASP A 314 6.18 12.97 -4.05
N ASN A 315 5.44 12.13 -3.33
CA ASN A 315 5.97 10.99 -2.57
C ASN A 315 6.53 9.85 -3.43
N PHE A 316 6.31 9.86 -4.74
CA PHE A 316 6.76 8.83 -5.67
C PHE A 316 7.13 9.45 -7.02
N VAL A 317 8.41 9.37 -7.37
CA VAL A 317 8.96 9.88 -8.64
C VAL A 317 9.89 8.82 -9.23
N THR A 318 9.81 8.59 -10.54
CA THR A 318 10.69 7.66 -11.26
C THR A 318 11.55 8.39 -12.29
N THR A 319 12.63 7.74 -12.74
CA THR A 319 13.42 8.19 -13.91
C THR A 319 12.86 7.68 -15.23
N ALA A 320 11.79 6.88 -15.21
CA ALA A 320 11.12 6.36 -16.39
C ALA A 320 10.62 7.47 -17.31
N SER A 321 10.60 7.22 -18.62
CA SER A 321 10.13 8.18 -19.62
C SER A 321 8.62 8.27 -19.72
N MET A 322 7.88 7.30 -19.16
CA MET A 322 6.42 7.22 -19.15
C MET A 322 5.96 6.44 -17.92
N GLY A 323 4.66 6.26 -17.75
CA GLY A 323 4.08 5.53 -16.64
C GLY A 323 3.90 6.38 -15.38
N ILE A 324 3.54 5.70 -14.28
CA ILE A 324 3.28 6.37 -13.00
C ILE A 324 4.59 6.93 -12.44
N GLY A 325 4.54 8.16 -11.91
CA GLY A 325 5.72 8.83 -11.32
C GLY A 325 6.75 9.35 -12.31
N SER A 326 6.55 9.18 -13.64
CA SER A 326 7.46 9.74 -14.64
C SER A 326 7.44 11.28 -14.63
N PRO A 327 8.57 11.94 -14.97
CA PRO A 327 8.62 13.39 -15.08
C PRO A 327 7.59 13.90 -16.10
N ARG A 328 6.79 14.90 -15.71
CA ARG A 328 5.85 15.53 -16.65
C ARG A 328 6.60 16.25 -17.76
N ILE A 329 6.41 15.81 -19.00
CA ILE A 329 6.90 16.53 -20.17
C ILE A 329 5.94 17.69 -20.44
N PRO A 330 6.40 18.96 -20.42
CA PRO A 330 5.53 20.08 -20.72
C PRO A 330 4.86 19.93 -22.10
N GLY A 331 3.50 19.90 -22.12
CA GLY A 331 2.72 19.78 -23.35
C GLY A 331 2.17 18.39 -23.66
N GLN A 332 2.54 17.36 -22.93
CA GLN A 332 1.84 16.07 -22.96
C GLN A 332 0.69 16.08 -21.93
N GLY A 333 -0.46 15.56 -22.34
CA GLY A 333 -1.58 15.31 -21.41
C GLY A 333 -1.19 14.29 -20.34
N PRO A 334 -1.99 14.14 -19.27
CA PRO A 334 -1.75 13.11 -18.27
C PRO A 334 -1.69 11.73 -18.95
N GLY A 335 -0.63 10.97 -18.67
CA GLY A 335 -0.54 9.57 -19.08
C GLY A 335 -1.60 8.73 -18.37
N PRO A 336 -1.82 7.47 -18.77
CA PRO A 336 -2.70 6.55 -18.08
C PRO A 336 -2.37 6.50 -16.58
N GLY A 337 -3.37 6.72 -15.70
CA GLY A 337 -3.17 6.75 -14.24
C GLY A 337 -2.76 8.10 -13.62
N GLY A 338 -2.70 9.19 -14.38
CA GLY A 338 -2.56 10.53 -13.80
C GLY A 338 -3.90 11.03 -13.21
N PRO A 339 -3.88 11.87 -12.13
CA PRO A 339 -5.11 12.39 -11.55
C PRO A 339 -5.94 13.11 -12.60
N GLU A 340 -7.23 12.75 -12.70
CA GLU A 340 -8.20 13.46 -13.53
C GLU A 340 -8.18 14.94 -13.16
N LYS A 341 -8.13 15.80 -14.18
CA LYS A 341 -8.34 17.24 -13.96
C LYS A 341 -9.74 17.43 -13.36
N ASP A 342 -9.79 18.04 -12.20
CA ASP A 342 -11.03 18.62 -11.67
C ASP A 342 -11.70 19.45 -12.78
N THR A 343 -12.84 18.97 -13.26
CA THR A 343 -13.61 19.60 -14.36
C THR A 343 -14.44 20.79 -13.88
N SER A 344 -14.19 21.31 -12.66
CA SER A 344 -14.92 22.48 -12.11
C SER A 344 -14.65 23.81 -12.81
N ASP A 345 -13.63 23.90 -13.69
CA ASP A 345 -13.27 25.09 -14.46
C ASP A 345 -13.59 24.99 -15.97
N ARG A 346 -14.65 24.32 -16.36
CA ARG A 346 -15.13 24.39 -17.74
C ARG A 346 -16.03 25.62 -17.90
N PRO A 347 -15.68 26.62 -18.70
CA PRO A 347 -16.59 27.71 -18.99
C PRO A 347 -17.80 27.16 -19.76
N GLU A 348 -18.97 27.52 -19.28
CA GLU A 348 -20.29 27.19 -19.81
C GLU A 348 -20.48 27.92 -21.18
N SER A 349 -20.00 27.30 -22.27
CA SER A 349 -20.31 27.73 -23.63
C SER A 349 -20.15 26.53 -24.58
N ASP A 350 -21.27 25.95 -24.90
CA ASP A 350 -21.72 25.33 -26.13
C ASP A 350 -22.70 24.17 -25.84
N GLN A 351 -23.93 24.58 -25.50
CA GLN A 351 -25.08 23.71 -25.71
C GLN A 351 -25.47 23.76 -27.17
N PRO A 352 -25.62 22.61 -27.87
CA PRO A 352 -26.27 22.59 -29.16
C PRO A 352 -27.76 22.87 -28.95
N SER A 353 -28.30 23.84 -29.70
CA SER A 353 -29.72 24.20 -29.74
C SER A 353 -30.58 23.01 -30.12
N GLU A 354 -31.61 22.74 -29.31
CA GLU A 354 -32.68 21.82 -29.60
C GLU A 354 -33.30 22.09 -30.98
N ALA A 355 -33.40 20.99 -31.79
CA ALA A 355 -34.19 20.99 -33.03
C ALA A 355 -35.70 20.91 -32.67
N PRO A 356 -36.57 21.64 -33.39
CA PRO A 356 -37.99 21.67 -33.08
C PRO A 356 -38.70 20.33 -33.41
N SER A 357 -39.48 19.86 -32.48
CA SER A 357 -40.36 18.68 -32.60
C SER A 357 -41.39 18.91 -33.73
N GLN A 358 -41.43 18.01 -34.71
CA GLN A 358 -42.49 17.93 -35.67
C GLN A 358 -43.72 17.21 -35.07
N ALA A 359 -44.80 17.95 -35.00
CA ALA A 359 -46.12 17.42 -34.65
C ALA A 359 -46.62 16.48 -35.72
N SER A 360 -47.00 15.27 -35.34
CA SER A 360 -47.78 14.36 -36.16
C SER A 360 -49.25 14.81 -36.18
N SER A 361 -49.76 15.13 -37.36
CA SER A 361 -51.21 15.25 -37.61
C SER A 361 -51.73 13.92 -38.14
N GLU A 362 -52.79 13.44 -37.47
CA GLU A 362 -53.68 12.37 -37.92
C GLU A 362 -54.33 12.67 -39.27
N GLN A 363 -54.40 11.66 -40.14
CA GLN A 363 -55.65 11.21 -40.80
C GLN A 363 -55.51 9.75 -41.16
#